data_949a47a98ac31147be20cdf8d4cf5894
#
_entry.id   949a47a98ac31147be20cdf8d4cf5894
#
_cell.length_a   1.000
_cell.length_b   1.000
_cell.length_c   1.000
_cell.angle_alpha   90.00
_cell.angle_beta   90.00
_cell.angle_gamma   90.00
#
_symmetry.space_group_name_H-M   'P 1'
#
loop_
_entity.id
_entity.type
_entity.pdbx_description
1 polymer ?
#
loop_
_entity_poly.entity_id
_entity_poly.type
_entity_poly.pdbx_seq_one_letter_code
_entity_poly.pdbx_strand_id
1 'polypeptide(L)'
;GIDAENVDEVILTHAHFDHVGNLHRFPKATFWMQDIEMQSITGRDMTHPFLRQAYHQEDVEALVRLVYQDRMRFIAGDGTFAPGIDYHLIGGHSRGQMALTVNTERGPVFLASDAIHLFEEVDQELPFFVLYDMAVMLEGYRTCARLAGDRSFLVPGHDPLVTQSYPAAKPGLEGLVLDLGLSLIHI
;
A
#
# COMPACT_ATOMS: atom_id res chain seq x y z
N GLY A 1 -19.28 -2.69 11.20
CA GLY A 1 -18.08 -2.98 10.41
C GLY A 1 -18.35 -2.80 8.92
N ILE A 2 -17.32 -2.79 8.12
CA ILE A 2 -17.44 -2.80 6.65
C ILE A 2 -17.69 -4.25 6.23
N ASP A 3 -18.69 -4.43 5.36
CA ASP A 3 -18.99 -5.72 4.74
C ASP A 3 -18.20 -5.82 3.42
N ALA A 4 -17.20 -6.70 3.38
CA ALA A 4 -16.32 -6.87 2.24
C ALA A 4 -17.08 -7.27 0.95
N GLU A 5 -18.22 -7.99 1.08
CA GLU A 5 -19.05 -8.38 -0.06
C GLU A 5 -19.75 -7.19 -0.74
N ASN A 6 -19.79 -6.03 -0.09
CA ASN A 6 -20.42 -4.81 -0.57
C ASN A 6 -19.41 -3.68 -0.84
N VAL A 7 -18.12 -3.98 -0.89
CA VAL A 7 -17.08 -3.04 -1.33
C VAL A 7 -17.05 -3.03 -2.86
N ASP A 8 -17.17 -1.85 -3.45
CA ASP A 8 -17.22 -1.67 -4.90
C ASP A 8 -15.82 -1.41 -5.51
N GLU A 9 -14.91 -0.80 -4.75
CA GLU A 9 -13.58 -0.40 -5.24
C GLU A 9 -12.50 -0.78 -4.24
N VAL A 10 -11.41 -1.37 -4.72
CA VAL A 10 -10.22 -1.74 -3.94
C VAL A 10 -8.97 -1.24 -4.65
N ILE A 11 -8.13 -0.50 -3.94
CA ILE A 11 -6.82 -0.08 -4.43
C ILE A 11 -5.78 -1.05 -3.88
N LEU A 12 -5.02 -1.69 -4.78
CA LEU A 12 -3.90 -2.56 -4.45
C LEU A 12 -2.61 -1.77 -4.58
N THR A 13 -1.94 -1.55 -3.45
CA THR A 13 -0.69 -0.78 -3.43
C THR A 13 0.45 -1.49 -4.15
N HIS A 14 0.47 -2.81 -4.07
CA HIS A 14 1.34 -3.74 -4.81
C HIS A 14 0.81 -5.17 -4.67
N ALA A 15 1.52 -6.17 -5.21
CA ALA A 15 0.99 -7.52 -5.36
C ALA A 15 1.67 -8.58 -4.48
N HIS A 16 2.35 -8.23 -3.39
CA HIS A 16 2.87 -9.20 -2.45
C HIS A 16 1.73 -9.94 -1.74
N PHE A 17 1.99 -11.17 -1.29
CA PHE A 17 0.97 -12.12 -0.80
C PHE A 17 0.12 -11.59 0.36
N ASP A 18 0.70 -10.77 1.23
CA ASP A 18 0.03 -10.17 2.38
C ASP A 18 -0.90 -9.00 2.02
N HIS A 19 -0.78 -8.46 0.80
CA HIS A 19 -1.66 -7.41 0.27
C HIS A 19 -2.74 -7.94 -0.67
N VAL A 20 -2.51 -9.07 -1.35
CA VAL A 20 -3.46 -9.59 -2.35
C VAL A 20 -4.06 -10.96 -2.03
N GLY A 21 -3.64 -11.63 -0.97
CA GLY A 21 -4.10 -12.98 -0.62
C GLY A 21 -5.61 -13.12 -0.32
N ASN A 22 -6.35 -12.02 -0.21
CA ASN A 22 -7.77 -12.00 0.15
C ASN A 22 -8.70 -11.40 -0.94
N LEU A 23 -8.29 -11.33 -2.21
CA LEU A 23 -9.09 -10.78 -3.31
C LEU A 23 -10.49 -11.41 -3.40
N HIS A 24 -10.61 -12.70 -3.13
CA HIS A 24 -11.86 -13.45 -3.17
C HIS A 24 -12.93 -12.96 -2.18
N ARG A 25 -12.54 -12.22 -1.14
CA ARG A 25 -13.48 -11.64 -0.17
C ARG A 25 -14.21 -10.40 -0.68
N PHE A 26 -13.83 -9.87 -1.82
CA PHE A 26 -14.39 -8.70 -2.46
C PHE A 26 -15.06 -9.07 -3.80
N PRO A 27 -16.15 -9.87 -3.80
CA PRO A 27 -16.69 -10.47 -5.02
C PRO A 27 -17.24 -9.45 -6.02
N LYS A 28 -17.63 -8.25 -5.57
CA LYS A 28 -18.19 -7.19 -6.41
C LYS A 28 -17.18 -6.13 -6.82
N ALA A 29 -16.03 -6.06 -6.12
CA ALA A 29 -15.09 -4.96 -6.27
C ALA A 29 -14.42 -4.93 -7.66
N THR A 30 -14.21 -3.72 -8.13
CA THR A 30 -13.22 -3.39 -9.15
C THR A 30 -11.89 -3.10 -8.43
N PHE A 31 -10.81 -3.67 -8.92
CA PHE A 31 -9.48 -3.51 -8.33
C PHE A 31 -8.64 -2.55 -9.16
N TRP A 32 -7.86 -1.72 -8.47
CA TRP A 32 -6.98 -0.73 -9.09
C TRP A 32 -5.54 -1.01 -8.71
N MET A 33 -4.65 -1.02 -9.69
CA MET A 33 -3.22 -1.29 -9.50
C MET A 33 -2.39 -0.57 -10.56
N GLN A 34 -1.13 -0.28 -10.23
CA GLN A 34 -0.17 0.21 -11.22
C GLN A 34 0.04 -0.83 -12.33
N ASP A 35 0.01 -0.42 -13.59
CA ASP A 35 0.22 -1.31 -14.74
C ASP A 35 1.61 -1.95 -14.73
N ILE A 36 2.62 -1.20 -14.27
CA ILE A 36 3.99 -1.67 -14.15
C ILE A 36 4.14 -2.79 -13.10
N GLU A 37 3.25 -2.85 -12.09
CA GLU A 37 3.21 -3.96 -11.12
C GLU A 37 2.77 -5.25 -11.82
N MET A 38 1.67 -5.22 -12.57
CA MET A 38 1.20 -6.39 -13.34
C MET A 38 2.25 -6.84 -14.35
N GLN A 39 2.92 -5.91 -15.04
CA GLN A 39 3.99 -6.24 -15.98
C GLN A 39 5.16 -6.95 -15.29
N SER A 40 5.51 -6.55 -14.06
CA SER A 40 6.57 -7.19 -13.29
C SER A 40 6.19 -8.60 -12.87
N ILE A 41 5.02 -8.77 -12.22
CA ILE A 41 4.61 -10.05 -11.63
C ILE A 41 4.23 -11.11 -12.67
N THR A 42 4.01 -10.74 -13.91
CA THR A 42 3.75 -11.65 -15.03
C THR A 42 4.90 -11.71 -16.04
N GLY A 43 5.97 -10.98 -15.79
CA GLY A 43 7.08 -10.79 -16.70
C GLY A 43 8.34 -11.55 -16.31
N ARG A 44 9.45 -11.15 -16.96
CA ARG A 44 10.76 -11.76 -16.75
C ARG A 44 11.31 -11.63 -15.34
N ASP A 45 10.89 -10.62 -14.59
CA ASP A 45 11.34 -10.38 -13.22
C ASP A 45 11.06 -11.60 -12.33
N MET A 46 9.93 -12.28 -12.56
CA MET A 46 9.54 -13.49 -11.82
C MET A 46 10.36 -14.73 -12.16
N THR A 47 11.25 -14.67 -13.13
CA THR A 47 12.23 -15.76 -13.37
C THR A 47 13.37 -15.76 -12.34
N HIS A 48 13.54 -14.66 -11.58
CA HIS A 48 14.54 -14.52 -10.52
C HIS A 48 13.96 -14.93 -9.17
N PRO A 49 14.48 -15.99 -8.52
CA PRO A 49 13.95 -16.47 -7.24
C PRO A 49 13.89 -15.40 -6.14
N PHE A 50 14.87 -14.50 -6.11
CA PHE A 50 14.91 -13.40 -5.14
C PHE A 50 13.72 -12.43 -5.32
N LEU A 51 13.42 -12.04 -6.57
CA LEU A 51 12.34 -11.08 -6.82
C LEU A 51 10.95 -11.68 -6.62
N ARG A 52 10.77 -12.98 -6.87
CA ARG A 52 9.46 -13.62 -6.74
C ARG A 52 9.13 -14.16 -5.33
N GLN A 53 10.05 -14.06 -4.36
CA GLN A 53 9.89 -14.70 -3.05
C GLN A 53 8.66 -14.21 -2.26
N ALA A 54 8.22 -12.97 -2.49
CA ALA A 54 7.08 -12.37 -1.83
C ALA A 54 5.76 -12.47 -2.65
N TYR A 55 5.77 -13.19 -3.78
CA TYR A 55 4.59 -13.39 -4.62
C TYR A 55 4.16 -14.86 -4.59
N HIS A 56 2.88 -15.10 -4.34
CA HIS A 56 2.30 -16.43 -4.49
C HIS A 56 1.71 -16.58 -5.90
N GLN A 57 1.98 -17.71 -6.54
CA GLN A 57 1.50 -17.97 -7.89
C GLN A 57 -0.03 -17.85 -8.00
N GLU A 58 -0.75 -18.39 -7.02
CA GLU A 58 -2.21 -18.39 -6.99
C GLU A 58 -2.80 -16.98 -6.94
N ASP A 59 -2.14 -16.06 -6.24
CA ASP A 59 -2.55 -14.66 -6.15
C ASP A 59 -2.31 -13.94 -7.49
N VAL A 60 -1.18 -14.21 -8.14
CA VAL A 60 -0.89 -13.66 -9.48
C VAL A 60 -1.90 -14.17 -10.51
N GLU A 61 -2.24 -15.48 -10.48
CA GLU A 61 -3.27 -16.05 -11.33
C GLU A 61 -4.64 -15.43 -11.07
N ALA A 62 -4.97 -15.15 -9.80
CA ALA A 62 -6.21 -14.47 -9.43
C ALA A 62 -6.26 -13.04 -10.00
N LEU A 63 -5.16 -12.27 -9.89
CA LEU A 63 -5.05 -10.93 -10.48
C LEU A 63 -5.23 -10.95 -11.99
N VAL A 64 -4.57 -11.89 -12.69
CA VAL A 64 -4.75 -12.06 -14.15
C VAL A 64 -6.21 -12.40 -14.47
N ARG A 65 -6.85 -13.25 -13.68
CA ARG A 65 -8.27 -13.61 -13.87
C ARG A 65 -9.19 -12.38 -13.76
N LEU A 66 -8.91 -11.48 -12.80
CA LEU A 66 -9.66 -10.22 -12.65
C LEU A 66 -9.57 -9.33 -13.89
N VAL A 67 -8.44 -9.34 -14.62
CA VAL A 67 -8.31 -8.62 -15.90
C VAL A 67 -9.33 -9.13 -16.91
N TYR A 68 -9.44 -10.46 -17.09
CA TYR A 68 -10.36 -11.09 -18.03
C TYR A 68 -11.83 -11.08 -17.59
N GLN A 69 -12.08 -10.71 -16.34
CA GLN A 69 -13.41 -10.49 -15.77
C GLN A 69 -13.85 -9.02 -15.82
N ASP A 70 -13.08 -8.14 -16.46
CA ASP A 70 -13.32 -6.70 -16.51
C ASP A 70 -13.35 -6.01 -15.13
N ARG A 71 -12.70 -6.63 -14.13
CA ARG A 71 -12.65 -6.19 -12.73
C ARG A 71 -11.29 -5.61 -12.32
N MET A 72 -10.36 -5.45 -13.25
CA MET A 72 -9.07 -4.79 -13.03
C MET A 72 -9.03 -3.48 -13.80
N ARG A 73 -8.58 -2.42 -13.14
CA ARG A 73 -8.27 -1.12 -13.75
C ARG A 73 -6.80 -0.81 -13.52
N PHE A 74 -6.12 -0.46 -14.60
CA PHE A 74 -4.73 -0.07 -14.54
C PHE A 74 -4.59 1.43 -14.48
N ILE A 75 -3.65 1.87 -13.63
CA ILE A 75 -3.23 3.26 -13.51
C ILE A 75 -1.72 3.32 -13.75
N ALA A 76 -1.22 4.49 -14.16
CA ALA A 76 0.19 4.69 -14.46
C ALA A 76 0.69 5.99 -13.82
N GLY A 77 1.72 5.87 -12.97
CA GLY A 77 2.30 7.03 -12.26
C GLY A 77 1.42 7.55 -11.14
N ASP A 78 1.43 8.87 -10.97
CA ASP A 78 0.69 9.58 -9.92
C ASP A 78 -0.68 10.07 -10.46
N GLY A 79 -1.65 10.23 -9.56
CA GLY A 79 -2.96 10.78 -9.92
C GLY A 79 -3.94 10.85 -8.76
N THR A 80 -5.19 11.18 -9.09
CA THR A 80 -6.30 11.25 -8.13
C THR A 80 -7.25 10.09 -8.41
N PHE A 81 -7.51 9.30 -7.37
CA PHE A 81 -8.47 8.20 -7.43
C PHE A 81 -9.91 8.71 -7.25
N ALA A 82 -10.11 9.56 -6.26
CA ALA A 82 -11.39 10.18 -5.92
C ALA A 82 -11.13 11.51 -5.23
N PRO A 83 -12.11 12.41 -5.10
CA PRO A 83 -11.94 13.64 -4.34
C PRO A 83 -11.37 13.38 -2.95
N GLY A 84 -10.18 13.90 -2.68
CA GLY A 84 -9.47 13.70 -1.40
C GLY A 84 -8.67 12.40 -1.27
N ILE A 85 -8.53 11.62 -2.34
CA ILE A 85 -7.66 10.43 -2.36
C ILE A 85 -6.76 10.50 -3.58
N ASP A 86 -5.47 10.75 -3.34
CA ASP A 86 -4.44 10.73 -4.37
C ASP A 86 -3.56 9.49 -4.23
N TYR A 87 -3.08 8.98 -5.37
CA TYR A 87 -2.14 7.86 -5.41
C TYR A 87 -0.80 8.31 -6.01
N HIS A 88 0.28 7.71 -5.53
CA HIS A 88 1.65 8.05 -5.90
C HIS A 88 2.43 6.79 -6.21
N LEU A 89 3.04 6.71 -7.38
CA LEU A 89 3.96 5.64 -7.73
C LEU A 89 5.31 5.90 -7.05
N ILE A 90 5.67 5.06 -6.10
CA ILE A 90 6.94 5.17 -5.36
C ILE A 90 7.98 4.19 -5.91
N GLY A 91 7.59 2.94 -6.13
CA GLY A 91 8.51 1.88 -6.53
C GLY A 91 9.44 1.41 -5.41
N GLY A 92 10.51 0.73 -5.77
CA GLY A 92 11.59 0.30 -4.88
C GLY A 92 11.32 -1.01 -4.16
N HIS A 93 10.31 -1.10 -3.33
CA HIS A 93 9.90 -2.34 -2.65
C HIS A 93 9.37 -3.37 -3.65
N SER A 94 8.40 -3.01 -4.46
CA SER A 94 8.03 -3.67 -5.70
C SER A 94 8.16 -2.69 -6.86
N ARG A 95 8.03 -3.16 -8.08
CA ARG A 95 8.19 -2.29 -9.24
C ARG A 95 7.07 -1.25 -9.33
N GLY A 96 5.85 -1.63 -8.98
CA GLY A 96 4.68 -0.78 -9.00
C GLY A 96 4.20 -0.37 -7.62
N GLN A 97 5.06 -0.44 -6.58
CA GLN A 97 4.70 0.01 -5.23
C GLN A 97 4.12 1.41 -5.25
N MET A 98 2.91 1.56 -4.74
CA MET A 98 2.27 2.86 -4.64
C MET A 98 1.89 3.18 -3.19
N ALA A 99 1.82 4.48 -2.89
CA ALA A 99 1.33 5.04 -1.65
C ALA A 99 0.10 5.90 -1.92
N LEU A 100 -0.65 6.23 -0.87
CA LEU A 100 -1.86 7.04 -0.98
C LEU A 100 -1.78 8.25 -0.06
N THR A 101 -2.29 9.39 -0.52
CA THR A 101 -2.65 10.52 0.34
C THR A 101 -4.16 10.56 0.50
N VAL A 102 -4.65 10.56 1.74
CA VAL A 102 -6.07 10.62 2.07
C VAL A 102 -6.34 11.86 2.90
N ASN A 103 -7.19 12.75 2.40
CA ASN A 103 -7.62 13.94 3.15
C ASN A 103 -8.55 13.53 4.29
N THR A 104 -8.18 13.89 5.51
CA THR A 104 -8.94 13.63 6.73
C THR A 104 -9.22 14.93 7.48
N GLU A 105 -10.02 14.86 8.55
CA GLU A 105 -10.32 16.04 9.38
C GLU A 105 -9.07 16.65 10.03
N ARG A 106 -8.04 15.85 10.30
CA ARG A 106 -6.76 16.33 10.85
C ARG A 106 -5.76 16.80 9.79
N GLY A 107 -6.07 16.60 8.50
CA GLY A 107 -5.19 16.93 7.37
C GLY A 107 -4.93 15.73 6.45
N PRO A 108 -3.99 15.87 5.49
CA PRO A 108 -3.68 14.82 4.53
C PRO A 108 -2.84 13.69 5.18
N VAL A 109 -3.43 12.53 5.41
CA VAL A 109 -2.73 11.34 5.90
C VAL A 109 -2.08 10.63 4.74
N PHE A 110 -0.78 10.37 4.84
CA PHE A 110 0.01 9.64 3.85
C PHE A 110 0.18 8.18 4.26
N LEU A 111 -0.49 7.29 3.55
CA LEU A 111 -0.42 5.84 3.75
C LEU A 111 0.69 5.28 2.86
N ALA A 112 1.85 5.02 3.45
CA ALA A 112 3.04 4.62 2.71
C ALA A 112 2.96 3.18 2.16
N SER A 113 2.12 2.32 2.76
CA SER A 113 2.21 0.88 2.52
C SER A 113 3.67 0.43 2.66
N ASP A 114 4.15 -0.44 1.79
CA ASP A 114 5.49 -1.02 1.85
C ASP A 114 6.57 -0.17 1.15
N ALA A 115 6.19 1.03 0.65
CA ALA A 115 7.21 2.03 0.35
C ALA A 115 8.00 2.43 1.60
N ILE A 116 7.39 2.28 2.81
CA ILE A 116 8.01 2.40 4.13
C ILE A 116 7.37 1.37 5.05
N HIS A 117 8.11 0.36 5.51
CA HIS A 117 7.59 -0.61 6.48
C HIS A 117 7.65 -0.06 7.89
N LEU A 118 8.79 0.52 8.27
CA LEU A 118 9.08 1.01 9.62
C LEU A 118 9.56 2.47 9.58
N PHE A 119 9.25 3.24 10.58
CA PHE A 119 9.76 4.61 10.71
C PHE A 119 11.29 4.68 10.69
N GLU A 120 11.97 3.67 11.24
CA GLU A 120 13.43 3.59 11.27
C GLU A 120 14.08 3.56 9.88
N GLU A 121 13.39 3.01 8.88
CA GLU A 121 13.91 2.97 7.50
C GLU A 121 14.16 4.37 6.95
N VAL A 122 13.23 5.29 7.23
CA VAL A 122 13.37 6.70 6.83
C VAL A 122 14.40 7.42 7.68
N ASP A 123 14.38 7.18 9.00
CA ASP A 123 15.26 7.88 9.95
C ASP A 123 16.72 7.53 9.76
N GLN A 124 17.02 6.29 9.34
CA GLN A 124 18.37 5.77 9.20
C GLN A 124 18.80 5.58 7.74
N GLU A 125 17.92 5.85 6.78
CA GLU A 125 18.10 5.53 5.35
C GLU A 125 18.53 4.06 5.14
N LEU A 126 17.90 3.13 5.88
CA LEU A 126 18.17 1.70 5.81
C LEU A 126 17.05 0.97 5.07
N PRO A 127 17.29 0.45 3.85
CA PRO A 127 16.26 -0.22 3.08
C PRO A 127 15.86 -1.56 3.70
N PHE A 128 14.58 -1.87 3.67
CA PHE A 128 14.07 -3.18 4.01
C PHE A 128 14.64 -4.24 3.05
N PHE A 129 14.83 -5.47 3.53
CA PHE A 129 15.52 -6.50 2.76
C PHE A 129 14.67 -7.12 1.63
N VAL A 130 13.35 -7.02 1.68
CA VAL A 130 12.45 -7.36 0.56
C VAL A 130 12.32 -6.13 -0.32
N LEU A 131 12.99 -6.13 -1.45
CA LEU A 131 13.03 -4.99 -2.35
C LEU A 131 13.26 -5.43 -3.81
N TYR A 132 12.73 -4.63 -4.72
CA TYR A 132 12.97 -4.76 -6.16
C TYR A 132 14.20 -3.95 -6.60
N ASP A 133 14.31 -2.69 -6.16
CA ASP A 133 15.39 -1.77 -6.50
C ASP A 133 15.77 -0.90 -5.30
N MET A 134 16.98 -1.09 -4.80
CA MET A 134 17.49 -0.37 -3.63
C MET A 134 17.61 1.14 -3.84
N ALA A 135 18.08 1.56 -5.01
CA ALA A 135 18.26 2.98 -5.28
C ALA A 135 16.91 3.71 -5.37
N VAL A 136 15.94 3.09 -6.05
CA VAL A 136 14.56 3.61 -6.12
C VAL A 136 13.91 3.63 -4.74
N MET A 137 14.15 2.61 -3.90
CA MET A 137 13.59 2.55 -2.54
C MET A 137 14.12 3.69 -1.66
N LEU A 138 15.43 3.97 -1.69
CA LEU A 138 16.04 5.08 -0.94
C LEU A 138 15.50 6.45 -1.40
N GLU A 139 15.36 6.67 -2.71
CA GLU A 139 14.71 7.88 -3.23
C GLU A 139 13.21 7.91 -2.89
N GLY A 140 12.58 6.74 -2.81
CA GLY A 140 11.20 6.55 -2.36
C GLY A 140 10.99 7.10 -0.96
N TYR A 141 11.89 6.84 -0.01
CA TYR A 141 11.81 7.38 1.36
C TYR A 141 11.76 8.90 1.39
N ARG A 142 12.64 9.55 0.60
CA ARG A 142 12.65 11.02 0.48
C ARG A 142 11.37 11.54 -0.16
N THR A 143 10.86 10.84 -1.15
CA THR A 143 9.60 11.18 -1.82
C THR A 143 8.42 11.05 -0.85
N CYS A 144 8.32 9.96 -0.09
CA CYS A 144 7.28 9.76 0.92
C CYS A 144 7.34 10.83 2.01
N ALA A 145 8.53 11.14 2.54
CA ALA A 145 8.71 12.20 3.54
C ALA A 145 8.26 13.58 3.01
N ARG A 146 8.59 13.90 1.76
CA ARG A 146 8.16 15.16 1.11
C ARG A 146 6.65 15.21 0.89
N LEU A 147 6.03 14.09 0.48
CA LEU A 147 4.58 14.02 0.22
C LEU A 147 3.77 14.06 1.52
N ALA A 148 4.24 13.41 2.56
CA ALA A 148 3.64 13.47 3.89
C ALA A 148 3.74 14.88 4.51
N GLY A 149 4.78 15.64 4.16
CA GLY A 149 5.06 16.99 4.67
C GLY A 149 5.51 16.98 6.14
N ASP A 150 4.67 16.50 7.04
CA ASP A 150 4.99 16.31 8.45
C ASP A 150 4.95 14.82 8.81
N ARG A 151 5.91 14.38 9.65
CA ARG A 151 6.01 12.98 10.09
C ARG A 151 4.73 12.46 10.76
N SER A 152 3.98 13.32 11.42
CA SER A 152 2.72 12.94 12.06
C SER A 152 1.64 12.49 11.09
N PHE A 153 1.77 12.83 9.80
CA PHE A 153 0.87 12.37 8.74
C PHE A 153 1.37 11.11 8.02
N LEU A 154 2.63 10.72 8.22
CA LEU A 154 3.21 9.51 7.65
C LEU A 154 2.76 8.27 8.40
N VAL A 155 2.19 7.30 7.69
CA VAL A 155 1.78 6.00 8.24
C VAL A 155 2.52 4.89 7.49
N PRO A 156 3.53 4.25 8.10
CA PRO A 156 4.21 3.07 7.56
C PRO A 156 3.28 1.86 7.48
N GLY A 157 3.62 0.90 6.59
CA GLY A 157 2.79 -0.29 6.36
C GLY A 157 2.82 -1.29 7.51
N HIS A 158 3.98 -1.50 8.13
CA HIS A 158 4.20 -2.61 9.07
C HIS A 158 4.74 -2.19 10.45
N ASP A 159 4.77 -0.89 10.76
CA ASP A 159 5.34 -0.43 12.03
C ASP A 159 4.35 -0.63 13.20
N PRO A 160 4.74 -1.41 14.24
CA PRO A 160 3.92 -1.57 15.44
C PRO A 160 3.63 -0.26 16.18
N LEU A 161 4.47 0.77 16.02
CA LEU A 161 4.23 2.08 16.60
C LEU A 161 2.94 2.73 16.09
N VAL A 162 2.48 2.39 14.90
CA VAL A 162 1.19 2.87 14.37
C VAL A 162 0.05 2.49 15.31
N THR A 163 0.06 1.25 15.84
CA THR A 163 -0.99 0.78 16.78
C THR A 163 -0.96 1.48 18.13
N GLN A 164 0.17 2.08 18.49
CA GLN A 164 0.34 2.84 19.73
C GLN A 164 0.04 4.34 19.54
N SER A 165 0.23 4.84 18.32
CA SER A 165 0.13 6.27 18.00
C SER A 165 -1.28 6.73 17.69
N TYR A 166 -2.18 5.84 17.26
CA TYR A 166 -3.53 6.19 16.84
C TYR A 166 -4.60 5.57 17.74
N PRO A 167 -5.71 6.30 18.00
CA PRO A 167 -6.79 5.77 18.81
C PRO A 167 -7.53 4.63 18.09
N ALA A 168 -8.15 3.76 18.86
CA ALA A 168 -9.07 2.78 18.32
C ALA A 168 -10.27 3.47 17.63
N ALA A 169 -10.69 2.96 16.48
CA ALA A 169 -11.83 3.50 15.75
C ALA A 169 -13.14 3.43 16.55
N LYS A 170 -13.26 2.49 17.50
CA LYS A 170 -14.38 2.33 18.44
C LYS A 170 -13.90 1.59 19.69
N PRO A 171 -14.57 1.78 20.85
CA PRO A 171 -14.33 0.97 22.04
C PRO A 171 -14.44 -0.54 21.72
N GLY A 172 -13.48 -1.32 22.22
CA GLY A 172 -13.38 -2.77 21.99
C GLY A 172 -12.64 -3.17 20.70
N LEU A 173 -12.09 -2.22 19.97
CA LEU A 173 -11.26 -2.46 18.78
C LEU A 173 -9.81 -2.02 18.98
N GLU A 174 -9.38 -1.83 20.22
CA GLU A 174 -8.02 -1.42 20.59
C GLU A 174 -6.98 -2.38 19.99
N GLY A 175 -6.00 -1.82 19.27
CA GLY A 175 -4.97 -2.60 18.58
C GLY A 175 -5.44 -3.42 17.36
N LEU A 176 -6.73 -3.38 17.03
CA LEU A 176 -7.31 -4.12 15.89
C LEU A 176 -7.72 -3.19 14.74
N VAL A 177 -8.38 -2.07 15.06
CA VAL A 177 -8.82 -1.08 14.07
C VAL A 177 -8.54 0.32 14.63
N LEU A 178 -7.75 1.08 13.90
CA LEU A 178 -7.31 2.41 14.28
C LEU A 178 -8.04 3.48 13.47
N ASP A 179 -8.28 4.63 14.07
CA ASP A 179 -8.78 5.81 13.37
C ASP A 179 -7.60 6.74 13.04
N LEU A 180 -7.16 6.69 11.81
CA LEU A 180 -6.05 7.50 11.31
C LEU A 180 -6.46 8.96 11.01
N GLY A 181 -7.76 9.25 10.96
CA GLY A 181 -8.31 10.58 10.74
C GLY A 181 -8.36 11.45 11.99
N LEU A 182 -8.21 10.86 13.17
CA LEU A 182 -8.14 11.56 14.45
C LEU A 182 -6.70 11.96 14.80
N SER A 183 -6.56 12.91 15.74
CA SER A 183 -5.25 13.32 16.24
C SER A 183 -4.52 12.17 16.91
N LEU A 184 -3.18 12.17 16.78
CA LEU A 184 -2.31 11.20 17.45
C LEU A 184 -2.54 11.21 18.97
N ILE A 185 -2.46 10.04 19.57
CA ILE A 185 -2.37 9.91 21.03
C ILE A 185 -0.97 10.42 21.43
N HIS A 186 -0.93 11.41 22.29
CA HIS A 186 0.34 11.86 22.89
C HIS A 186 0.82 10.79 23.87
N ILE A 187 1.89 10.09 23.52
CA ILE A 187 2.59 9.11 24.36
C ILE A 187 3.69 9.83 25.13
#